data_43d673350c82321b60472a634a87d397
#
_entry.id   43d673350c82321b60472a634a87d397
#
_cell.length_a   1.000
_cell.length_b   1.000
_cell.length_c   1.000
_cell.angle_alpha   90.00
_cell.angle_beta   90.00
_cell.angle_gamma   90.00
#
_symmetry.space_group_name_H-M   'P 1'
#
loop_
_entity.id
_entity.type
_entity.pdbx_description
1 polymer ?
#
loop_
_entity_poly.entity_id
_entity_poly.type
_entity_poly.pdbx_seq_one_letter_code
_entity_poly.pdbx_strand_id
1 'polypeptide(L)'
;MTKDVPQFFRLNIEVGGLDAAIDFYSKLLDLQGRKQPGSRVYFNAGPVTLQVVQVQQPHTAAKALYFTVKDLDAAFERAKALGCLSQENVHDAPGGGIVVRPWGERSFYALDPWGNPLCFVEEGTVYTG
;
A
#
# COMPACT_ATOMS: atom_id res chain seq x y z
N MET A 1 2.61 -36.94 1.90
CA MET A 1 3.15 -36.05 2.94
C MET A 1 2.93 -34.61 2.57
N THR A 2 2.36 -33.84 3.45
CA THR A 2 2.04 -32.44 3.20
C THR A 2 3.26 -31.57 3.54
N LYS A 3 3.64 -30.72 2.62
CA LYS A 3 4.71 -29.77 2.87
C LYS A 3 4.15 -28.62 3.73
N ASP A 4 4.88 -28.24 4.77
CA ASP A 4 4.56 -27.07 5.59
C ASP A 4 5.11 -25.83 4.90
N VAL A 5 4.24 -25.09 4.18
CA VAL A 5 4.63 -23.84 3.50
C VAL A 5 4.44 -22.69 4.48
N PRO A 6 5.50 -21.94 4.78
CA PRO A 6 5.35 -20.75 5.63
C PRO A 6 4.34 -19.79 5.03
N GLN A 7 3.47 -19.23 5.87
CA GLN A 7 2.44 -18.29 5.46
C GLN A 7 2.89 -16.88 5.85
N PHE A 8 2.88 -15.96 4.90
CA PHE A 8 3.16 -14.55 5.16
C PHE A 8 1.89 -13.92 5.69
N PHE A 9 1.86 -13.49 6.97
CA PHE A 9 0.62 -13.01 7.56
C PHE A 9 0.65 -11.58 8.07
N ARG A 10 1.82 -10.98 8.26
CA ARG A 10 1.91 -9.62 8.78
C ARG A 10 3.11 -8.88 8.21
N LEU A 11 2.90 -7.61 7.86
CA LEU A 11 3.96 -6.72 7.41
C LEU A 11 3.90 -5.44 8.24
N ASN A 12 5.05 -4.97 8.73
CA ASN A 12 5.13 -3.72 9.49
C ASN A 12 5.60 -2.57 8.61
N ILE A 13 4.97 -1.41 8.79
CA ILE A 13 5.50 -0.14 8.30
C ILE A 13 5.54 0.87 9.44
N GLU A 14 6.48 1.80 9.37
CA GLU A 14 6.68 2.81 10.41
C GLU A 14 6.13 4.15 9.97
N VAL A 15 5.46 4.82 10.89
CA VAL A 15 4.87 6.14 10.68
C VAL A 15 5.19 7.06 11.86
N GLY A 16 5.09 8.37 11.65
CA GLY A 16 5.38 9.34 12.71
C GLY A 16 4.17 9.78 13.52
N GLY A 17 2.95 9.42 13.10
CA GLY A 17 1.73 9.80 13.83
C GLY A 17 0.61 8.79 13.59
N LEU A 18 0.14 8.17 14.67
CA LEU A 18 -0.84 7.08 14.54
C LEU A 18 -2.19 7.56 14.03
N ASP A 19 -2.72 8.66 14.59
CA ASP A 19 -4.04 9.16 14.18
C ASP A 19 -4.03 9.62 12.72
N ALA A 20 -2.97 10.29 12.30
CA ALA A 20 -2.79 10.69 10.90
C ALA A 20 -2.69 9.47 9.99
N ALA A 21 -2.01 8.42 10.43
CA ALA A 21 -1.86 7.18 9.66
C ALA A 21 -3.19 6.44 9.55
N ILE A 22 -3.97 6.38 10.63
CA ILE A 22 -5.30 5.77 10.61
C ILE A 22 -6.19 6.49 9.60
N ASP A 23 -6.21 7.81 9.63
CA ASP A 23 -6.99 8.61 8.70
C ASP A 23 -6.55 8.36 7.25
N PHE A 24 -5.25 8.42 7.01
CA PHE A 24 -4.68 8.23 5.67
C PHE A 24 -4.99 6.84 5.10
N TYR A 25 -4.62 5.79 5.84
CA TYR A 25 -4.76 4.42 5.34
C TYR A 25 -6.21 3.96 5.29
N SER A 26 -7.06 4.41 6.22
CA SER A 26 -8.50 4.10 6.16
C SER A 26 -9.13 4.64 4.88
N LYS A 27 -8.75 5.86 4.49
CA LYS A 27 -9.26 6.48 3.25
C LYS A 27 -8.66 5.86 2.00
N LEU A 28 -7.34 5.67 1.98
CA LEU A 28 -6.64 5.14 0.80
C LEU A 28 -7.05 3.71 0.50
N LEU A 29 -7.03 2.85 1.52
CA LEU A 29 -7.33 1.43 1.36
C LEU A 29 -8.83 1.13 1.38
N ASP A 30 -9.65 2.12 1.78
CA ASP A 30 -11.09 1.94 1.98
C ASP A 30 -11.36 0.79 2.95
N LEU A 31 -10.61 0.78 4.05
CA LEU A 31 -10.71 -0.22 5.11
C LEU A 31 -10.81 0.47 6.46
N GLN A 32 -11.38 -0.21 7.43
CA GLN A 32 -11.38 0.24 8.81
C GLN A 32 -10.16 -0.31 9.53
N GLY A 33 -9.36 0.58 10.15
CA GLY A 33 -8.25 0.16 10.98
C GLY A 33 -8.70 -0.32 12.34
N ARG A 34 -7.98 -1.29 12.90
CA ARG A 34 -8.22 -1.83 14.24
C ARG A 34 -7.06 -1.44 15.14
N LYS A 35 -7.30 -0.46 16.02
CA LYS A 35 -6.27 -0.03 16.98
C LYS A 35 -5.85 -1.20 17.88
N GLN A 36 -4.55 -1.28 18.11
CA GLN A 36 -3.93 -2.28 18.98
C GLN A 36 -3.22 -1.59 20.14
N PRO A 37 -2.94 -2.30 21.23
CA PRO A 37 -2.08 -1.76 22.29
C PRO A 37 -0.71 -1.40 21.74
N GLY A 38 -0.09 -0.32 22.27
CA GLY A 38 1.27 0.03 21.92
C GLY A 38 1.41 0.85 20.64
N SER A 39 0.56 1.84 20.41
CA SER A 39 0.71 2.82 19.32
C SER A 39 0.78 2.19 17.92
N ARG A 40 -0.12 1.29 17.63
CA ARG A 40 -0.21 0.63 16.34
C ARG A 40 -1.66 0.38 15.93
N VAL A 41 -1.84 0.21 14.62
CA VAL A 41 -3.14 -0.10 14.03
C VAL A 41 -2.95 -1.22 13.00
N TYR A 42 -3.93 -2.11 12.92
CA TYR A 42 -3.96 -3.21 11.96
C TYR A 42 -4.97 -2.93 10.89
N PHE A 43 -4.57 -3.15 9.63
CA PHE A 43 -5.47 -3.17 8.48
C PHE A 43 -5.41 -4.56 7.86
N ASN A 44 -6.57 -5.18 7.69
CA ASN A 44 -6.63 -6.51 7.07
C ASN A 44 -6.65 -6.33 5.55
N ALA A 45 -5.53 -6.61 4.91
CA ALA A 45 -5.36 -6.53 3.46
C ALA A 45 -5.40 -7.96 2.89
N GLY A 46 -6.59 -8.53 2.76
CA GLY A 46 -6.75 -9.93 2.41
C GLY A 46 -6.18 -10.83 3.53
N PRO A 47 -5.37 -11.84 3.20
CA PRO A 47 -4.80 -12.73 4.21
C PRO A 47 -3.62 -12.12 4.98
N VAL A 48 -3.11 -10.96 4.54
CA VAL A 48 -1.97 -10.29 5.18
C VAL A 48 -2.47 -9.10 5.99
N THR A 49 -2.00 -8.99 7.23
CA THR A 49 -2.29 -7.82 8.08
C THR A 49 -1.19 -6.80 7.89
N LEU A 50 -1.57 -5.59 7.51
CA LEU A 50 -0.66 -4.45 7.53
C LEU A 50 -0.66 -3.86 8.93
N GLN A 51 0.48 -3.93 9.61
CA GLN A 51 0.67 -3.31 10.92
C GLN A 51 1.36 -1.97 10.75
N VAL A 52 0.66 -0.91 11.11
CA VAL A 52 1.20 0.46 11.06
C VAL A 52 1.61 0.84 12.47
N VAL A 53 2.89 1.13 12.66
CA VAL A 53 3.49 1.36 13.98
C VAL A 53 3.98 2.80 14.07
N GLN A 54 3.52 3.52 15.09
CA GLN A 54 4.04 4.86 15.36
C GLN A 54 5.39 4.76 16.05
N VAL A 55 6.38 5.42 15.47
CA VAL A 55 7.72 5.55 16.06
C VAL A 55 8.16 7.00 15.97
N GLN A 56 9.15 7.38 16.77
CA GLN A 56 9.62 8.77 16.83
C GLN A 56 10.34 9.18 15.56
N GLN A 57 11.14 8.28 14.99
CA GLN A 57 11.89 8.54 13.76
C GLN A 57 11.64 7.39 12.77
N PRO A 58 10.55 7.46 11.98
CA PRO A 58 10.21 6.35 11.11
C PRO A 58 11.23 6.14 10.00
N HIS A 59 11.54 4.87 9.74
CA HIS A 59 12.28 4.44 8.58
C HIS A 59 11.29 4.05 7.51
N THR A 60 11.43 4.61 6.31
CA THR A 60 10.55 4.27 5.19
C THR A 60 10.84 2.86 4.70
N ALA A 61 9.81 2.21 4.19
CA ALA A 61 9.99 0.93 3.50
C ALA A 61 10.91 1.12 2.30
N ALA A 62 11.81 0.17 2.08
CA ALA A 62 12.82 0.27 1.01
C ALA A 62 12.20 0.17 -0.38
N LYS A 63 11.10 -0.56 -0.51
CA LYS A 63 10.41 -0.81 -1.78
C LYS A 63 8.90 -0.73 -1.57
N ALA A 64 8.16 -0.57 -2.67
CA ALA A 64 6.72 -0.45 -2.61
C ALA A 64 6.05 -1.70 -2.05
N LEU A 65 4.99 -1.47 -1.29
CA LEU A 65 4.04 -2.51 -0.92
C LEU A 65 3.00 -2.61 -2.04
N TYR A 66 2.76 -3.82 -2.52
CA TYR A 66 1.86 -4.05 -3.65
C TYR A 66 0.50 -4.53 -3.16
N PHE A 67 -0.54 -3.82 -3.58
CA PHE A 67 -1.93 -4.15 -3.31
C PHE A 67 -2.65 -4.44 -4.61
N THR A 68 -3.49 -5.47 -4.66
CA THR A 68 -4.41 -5.65 -5.77
C THR A 68 -5.76 -5.06 -5.40
N VAL A 69 -6.39 -4.42 -6.36
CA VAL A 69 -7.75 -3.90 -6.21
C VAL A 69 -8.57 -4.27 -7.45
N LYS A 70 -9.85 -4.48 -7.26
CA LYS A 70 -10.74 -4.78 -8.39
C LYS A 70 -11.03 -3.53 -9.20
N ASP A 71 -11.21 -2.40 -8.54
CA ASP A 71 -11.51 -1.12 -9.16
C ASP A 71 -10.30 -0.18 -8.98
N LEU A 72 -9.36 -0.25 -9.91
CA LEU A 72 -8.14 0.55 -9.86
C LEU A 72 -8.45 2.04 -10.01
N ASP A 73 -9.44 2.39 -10.83
CA ASP A 73 -9.79 3.80 -11.04
C ASP A 73 -10.34 4.42 -9.76
N ALA A 74 -11.14 3.68 -8.99
CA ALA A 74 -11.63 4.16 -7.71
C ALA A 74 -10.49 4.35 -6.69
N ALA A 75 -9.55 3.41 -6.64
CA ALA A 75 -8.37 3.53 -5.78
C ALA A 75 -7.52 4.75 -6.19
N PHE A 76 -7.35 4.96 -7.47
CA PHE A 76 -6.64 6.12 -8.01
C PHE A 76 -7.30 7.44 -7.58
N GLU A 77 -8.62 7.53 -7.66
CA GLU A 77 -9.34 8.74 -7.26
C GLU A 77 -9.18 9.00 -5.76
N ARG A 78 -9.17 7.95 -4.92
CA ARG A 78 -8.91 8.11 -3.49
C ARG A 78 -7.50 8.65 -3.23
N ALA A 79 -6.51 8.11 -3.94
CA ALA A 79 -5.11 8.55 -3.82
C ALA A 79 -4.95 10.00 -4.29
N LYS A 80 -5.61 10.36 -5.40
CA LYS A 80 -5.61 11.71 -5.93
C LYS A 80 -6.23 12.70 -4.93
N ALA A 81 -7.34 12.34 -4.33
CA ALA A 81 -8.02 13.18 -3.33
C ALA A 81 -7.16 13.38 -2.09
N LEU A 82 -6.36 12.40 -1.71
CA LEU A 82 -5.42 12.48 -0.58
C LEU A 82 -4.12 13.22 -0.95
N GLY A 83 -3.91 13.52 -2.23
CA GLY A 83 -2.68 14.17 -2.68
C GLY A 83 -1.45 13.29 -2.55
N CYS A 84 -1.60 11.98 -2.63
CA CYS A 84 -0.51 11.05 -2.36
C CYS A 84 0.04 10.32 -3.59
N LEU A 85 -0.38 10.70 -4.80
CA LEU A 85 0.16 10.08 -6.02
C LEU A 85 1.65 10.37 -6.14
N SER A 86 2.44 9.30 -6.38
CA SER A 86 3.87 9.45 -6.63
C SER A 86 4.09 10.08 -8.00
N GLN A 87 4.96 11.08 -8.05
CA GLN A 87 5.34 11.76 -9.29
C GLN A 87 6.61 11.19 -9.91
N GLU A 88 7.21 10.18 -9.28
CA GLU A 88 8.43 9.56 -9.77
C GLU A 88 8.18 8.77 -11.04
N ASN A 89 9.15 8.83 -11.97
CA ASN A 89 9.14 7.97 -13.14
C ASN A 89 9.51 6.55 -12.73
N VAL A 90 8.71 5.59 -13.16
CA VAL A 90 8.93 4.17 -12.84
C VAL A 90 8.90 3.40 -14.15
N HIS A 91 9.92 2.58 -14.40
CA HIS A 91 10.03 1.75 -15.60
C HIS A 91 9.83 2.57 -16.89
N ASP A 92 10.51 3.72 -16.96
CA ASP A 92 10.47 4.66 -18.10
C ASP A 92 9.09 5.26 -18.39
N ALA A 93 8.14 5.14 -17.45
CA ALA A 93 6.83 5.76 -17.54
C ALA A 93 6.74 6.92 -16.56
N PRO A 94 6.06 8.04 -16.94
CA PRO A 94 5.90 9.16 -16.01
C PRO A 94 5.03 8.79 -14.81
N GLY A 95 5.35 9.40 -13.67
CA GLY A 95 4.54 9.25 -12.46
C GLY A 95 3.25 10.06 -12.52
N GLY A 96 2.43 9.92 -11.48
CA GLY A 96 1.21 10.70 -11.30
C GLY A 96 -0.03 10.13 -11.98
N GLY A 97 0.06 8.98 -12.64
CA GLY A 97 -1.09 8.39 -13.33
C GLY A 97 -1.07 6.88 -13.34
N ILE A 98 -2.17 6.30 -13.80
CA ILE A 98 -2.28 4.88 -14.08
C ILE A 98 -1.54 4.58 -15.38
N VAL A 99 -0.70 3.54 -15.36
CA VAL A 99 0.11 3.13 -16.50
C VAL A 99 -0.03 1.61 -16.68
N VAL A 100 -0.06 1.17 -17.93
CA VAL A 100 0.10 -0.26 -18.26
C VAL A 100 1.60 -0.53 -18.37
N ARG A 101 2.09 -1.39 -17.48
CA ARG A 101 3.53 -1.71 -17.41
C ARG A 101 3.95 -2.65 -18.54
N PRO A 102 5.26 -2.73 -18.83
CA PRO A 102 5.74 -3.63 -19.92
C PRO A 102 5.32 -5.09 -19.75
N TRP A 103 5.14 -5.55 -18.52
CA TRP A 103 4.69 -6.93 -18.24
C TRP A 103 3.17 -7.07 -18.14
N GLY A 104 2.40 -6.01 -18.48
CA GLY A 104 0.95 -6.07 -18.63
C GLY A 104 0.14 -5.61 -17.44
N GLU A 105 0.76 -5.38 -16.28
CA GLU A 105 0.03 -4.89 -15.11
C GLU A 105 -0.39 -3.45 -15.30
N ARG A 106 -1.62 -3.15 -14.95
CA ARG A 106 -2.17 -1.81 -14.92
C ARG A 106 -2.09 -1.30 -13.50
N SER A 107 -1.32 -0.25 -13.24
CA SER A 107 -0.97 0.17 -11.88
C SER A 107 -0.69 1.66 -11.74
N PHE A 108 -0.69 2.13 -10.48
CA PHE A 108 -0.14 3.43 -10.12
C PHE A 108 0.63 3.32 -8.80
N TYR A 109 1.49 4.29 -8.56
CA TYR A 109 2.29 4.40 -7.34
C TYR A 109 1.84 5.58 -6.50
N ALA A 110 1.95 5.42 -5.18
CA ALA A 110 1.62 6.44 -4.19
C ALA A 110 2.67 6.44 -3.09
N LEU A 111 2.71 7.52 -2.33
CA LEU A 111 3.55 7.64 -1.15
C LEU A 111 2.68 8.01 0.04
N ASP A 112 2.88 7.36 1.19
CA ASP A 112 2.23 7.82 2.39
C ASP A 112 2.92 9.10 2.91
N PRO A 113 2.37 9.80 3.93
CA PRO A 113 2.99 11.02 4.43
C PRO A 113 4.41 10.87 4.98
N TRP A 114 4.84 9.65 5.28
CA TRP A 114 6.18 9.36 5.81
C TRP A 114 7.11 8.75 4.76
N GLY A 115 6.68 8.74 3.51
CA GLY A 115 7.52 8.31 2.40
C GLY A 115 7.47 6.81 2.12
N ASN A 116 6.60 6.04 2.76
CA ASN A 116 6.46 4.63 2.44
C ASN A 116 5.84 4.49 1.04
N PRO A 117 6.52 3.82 0.09
CA PRO A 117 5.98 3.69 -1.26
C PRO A 117 4.94 2.57 -1.34
N LEU A 118 3.90 2.83 -2.12
CA LEU A 118 2.76 1.93 -2.28
C LEU A 118 2.47 1.77 -3.77
N CYS A 119 2.04 0.58 -4.18
CA CYS A 119 1.65 0.32 -5.56
C CYS A 119 0.30 -0.40 -5.57
N PHE A 120 -0.61 0.10 -6.40
CA PHE A 120 -1.93 -0.51 -6.57
C PHE A 120 -2.02 -1.08 -7.98
N VAL A 121 -2.39 -2.34 -8.07
CA VAL A 121 -2.44 -3.10 -9.33
C VAL A 121 -3.87 -3.60 -9.53
N GLU A 122 -4.37 -3.45 -10.76
CA GLU A 122 -5.66 -4.00 -11.13
C GLU A 122 -5.62 -5.53 -11.09
N GLU A 123 -6.53 -6.12 -10.32
CA GLU A 123 -6.51 -7.55 -9.99
C GLU A 123 -6.41 -8.46 -11.23
N GLY A 124 -7.18 -8.15 -12.27
CA GLY A 124 -7.20 -8.97 -13.49
C GLY A 124 -5.95 -8.89 -14.34
N THR A 125 -5.03 -7.97 -14.02
CA THR A 125 -3.80 -7.75 -14.81
C THR A 125 -2.54 -8.24 -14.11
N VAL A 126 -2.66 -8.83 -12.92
CA VAL A 126 -1.50 -9.22 -12.12
C VAL A 126 -0.63 -10.23 -12.86
N TYR A 127 0.67 -9.93 -12.91
CA TYR A 127 1.68 -10.81 -13.50
C TYR A 127 2.18 -11.77 -12.42
N THR A 128 2.13 -13.05 -12.69
CA THR A 128 2.51 -14.11 -11.75
C THR A 128 3.76 -14.89 -12.17
N GLY A 129 4.42 -14.45 -13.19
CA GLY A 129 5.67 -15.08 -13.63
C GLY A 129 5.56 -15.97 -14.88
#